data_6995055c1819a3744157b22421dd7a10
#
_entry.id   6995055c1819a3744157b22421dd7a10
#
_cell.length_a   1.000
_cell.length_b   1.000
_cell.length_c   1.000
_cell.angle_alpha   90.00
_cell.angle_beta   90.00
_cell.angle_gamma   90.00
#
_symmetry.space_group_name_H-M   'P 1'
#
loop_
_entity.id
_entity.type
_entity.pdbx_description
1 polymer ?
#
loop_
_entity_poly.entity_id
_entity_poly.type
_entity_poly.pdbx_seq_one_letter_code
_entity_poly.pdbx_strand_id
1 'polypeptide(L)'
;MSQGSGSQFVDECGLNVHGGDGGAGAVSFRREAHVPKGGPDGGDGGSGGNVWLEADHNVASLLAFRDHPLRRAGDGAHGSVGKRHGRAAEDVVVKVPEGTTVHDLYSGEVLADLLQHGDRWLGAEAGHGGRGNAKFLSNRRRAPSFAEQGEVGEERWLRLELRLMADVALVGFPNVGKSTLISRISAAKPRIADYPFTTLEPNLGVVNPDGRPGFVVADIPGLIKGASEGRGLGHQFLRHVERARVLLVLLDLAPNALDNPRRQLEVLLGELGAYQPDLLDRPRLVVGSRADVAEPSTIGALPPDAGSSISAITGEGLDGLVHALADLVVQA
;
A
#
# COMPACT_ATOMS: atom_id res chain seq x y z
N MET A 1 -33.87 8.34 -2.20
CA MET A 1 -33.14 7.26 -2.87
C MET A 1 -31.69 7.40 -2.44
N SER A 2 -31.30 6.70 -1.36
CA SER A 2 -29.93 6.71 -0.85
C SER A 2 -29.12 5.70 -1.69
N GLN A 3 -28.20 6.20 -2.49
CA GLN A 3 -27.21 5.35 -3.14
C GLN A 3 -26.25 4.88 -2.06
N GLY A 4 -26.24 3.56 -1.83
CA GLY A 4 -25.29 2.91 -0.96
C GLY A 4 -23.87 3.18 -1.46
N SER A 5 -23.04 3.79 -0.64
CA SER A 5 -21.60 3.92 -0.85
C SER A 5 -20.95 2.55 -0.69
N GLY A 6 -20.98 1.74 -1.74
CA GLY A 6 -20.10 0.58 -1.83
C GLY A 6 -18.65 1.09 -1.80
N SER A 7 -17.83 0.63 -0.88
CA SER A 7 -16.41 0.98 -0.83
C SER A 7 -15.77 0.49 -2.13
N GLN A 8 -15.50 1.44 -3.04
CA GLN A 8 -14.81 1.16 -4.29
C GLN A 8 -13.33 1.05 -3.98
N PHE A 9 -12.75 -0.13 -4.21
CA PHE A 9 -11.30 -0.30 -4.18
C PHE A 9 -10.68 0.47 -5.35
N VAL A 10 -9.64 1.25 -5.09
CA VAL A 10 -8.91 2.04 -6.09
C VAL A 10 -7.46 1.60 -6.08
N ASP A 11 -7.01 1.04 -7.18
CA ASP A 11 -5.66 0.52 -7.42
C ASP A 11 -4.76 1.49 -8.19
N GLU A 12 -5.36 2.49 -8.83
CA GLU A 12 -4.64 3.55 -9.55
C GLU A 12 -5.31 4.90 -9.29
N CYS A 13 -4.49 5.91 -8.98
CA CYS A 13 -4.98 7.28 -8.83
C CYS A 13 -3.90 8.31 -9.17
N GLY A 14 -4.34 9.51 -9.55
CA GLY A 14 -3.49 10.68 -9.66
C GLY A 14 -3.32 11.35 -8.30
N LEU A 15 -2.11 11.81 -8.00
CA LEU A 15 -1.78 12.59 -6.80
C LEU A 15 -0.93 13.79 -7.19
N ASN A 16 -1.36 14.99 -6.83
CA ASN A 16 -0.54 16.19 -6.90
C ASN A 16 0.12 16.41 -5.53
N VAL A 17 1.44 16.51 -5.54
CA VAL A 17 2.25 16.82 -4.36
C VAL A 17 2.95 18.15 -4.56
N HIS A 18 2.89 19.02 -3.54
CA HIS A 18 3.50 20.35 -3.58
C HIS A 18 4.26 20.60 -2.28
N GLY A 19 5.59 20.76 -2.37
CA GLY A 19 6.43 21.23 -1.28
C GLY A 19 6.02 22.65 -0.87
N GLY A 20 6.17 22.99 0.40
CA GLY A 20 5.90 24.34 0.86
C GLY A 20 6.88 25.37 0.28
N ASP A 21 6.43 26.57 0.04
CA ASP A 21 7.27 27.64 -0.43
C ASP A 21 8.17 28.17 0.70
N GLY A 22 9.37 28.62 0.37
CA GLY A 22 10.24 29.33 1.31
C GLY A 22 9.71 30.69 1.66
N GLY A 23 9.85 31.09 2.92
CA GLY A 23 9.53 32.45 3.39
C GLY A 23 10.50 33.48 2.82
N ALA A 24 10.04 34.69 2.53
CA ALA A 24 10.92 35.78 2.10
C ALA A 24 11.83 36.27 3.23
N GLY A 25 13.05 36.66 2.90
CA GLY A 25 13.93 37.40 3.80
C GLY A 25 13.39 38.81 4.10
N ALA A 26 13.72 39.35 5.25
CA ALA A 26 13.30 40.67 5.64
C ALA A 26 14.30 41.76 5.25
N VAL A 27 13.77 42.96 4.93
CA VAL A 27 14.56 44.19 4.83
C VAL A 27 14.27 45.04 6.04
N SER A 28 15.22 45.15 6.95
CA SER A 28 15.10 46.01 8.08
C SER A 28 16.43 46.60 8.52
N PHE A 29 16.39 47.72 9.25
CA PHE A 29 17.54 48.41 9.79
C PHE A 29 17.36 48.65 11.27
N ARG A 30 18.39 48.41 12.04
CA ARG A 30 18.40 48.61 13.49
C ARG A 30 18.03 50.07 13.84
N ARG A 31 17.07 50.25 14.69
CA ARG A 31 16.64 51.56 15.22
C ARG A 31 16.77 51.53 16.73
N GLU A 32 17.76 52.28 17.21
CA GLU A 32 17.97 52.45 18.66
C GLU A 32 18.13 53.93 18.99
N ALA A 33 17.81 54.30 20.25
CA ALA A 33 18.07 55.65 20.76
C ALA A 33 19.56 55.94 20.63
N HIS A 34 19.88 57.12 20.13
CA HIS A 34 21.25 57.62 19.88
C HIS A 34 22.06 56.89 18.77
N VAL A 35 21.44 55.99 17.98
CA VAL A 35 22.07 55.36 16.80
C VAL A 35 21.31 55.72 15.52
N PRO A 36 21.55 56.90 14.91
CA PRO A 36 20.74 57.38 13.78
C PRO A 36 20.93 56.59 12.47
N LYS A 37 22.00 55.81 12.35
CA LYS A 37 22.30 54.97 11.19
C LYS A 37 22.64 53.57 11.63
N GLY A 38 21.63 52.80 12.09
CA GLY A 38 21.77 51.41 12.43
C GLY A 38 22.04 50.57 11.16
N GLY A 39 22.82 49.47 11.32
CA GLY A 39 23.10 48.52 10.23
C GLY A 39 21.87 47.68 9.84
N PRO A 40 21.95 46.92 8.71
CA PRO A 40 20.89 46.00 8.30
C PRO A 40 20.71 44.92 9.36
N ASP A 41 19.45 44.61 9.72
CA ASP A 41 19.09 43.65 10.74
C ASP A 41 17.90 42.76 10.33
N GLY A 42 17.57 42.69 9.06
CA GLY A 42 16.56 41.76 8.55
C GLY A 42 17.00 40.30 8.65
N GLY A 43 16.12 39.46 9.22
CA GLY A 43 16.32 38.01 9.32
C GLY A 43 15.99 37.28 8.03
N ASP A 44 16.45 36.06 7.92
CA ASP A 44 16.14 35.16 6.77
C ASP A 44 14.72 34.61 6.91
N GLY A 45 14.11 34.23 5.78
CA GLY A 45 12.89 33.42 5.76
C GLY A 45 13.18 31.97 6.22
N GLY A 46 12.13 31.29 6.70
CA GLY A 46 12.16 29.85 6.97
C GLY A 46 11.99 29.04 5.69
N SER A 47 12.47 27.82 5.66
CA SER A 47 12.16 26.87 4.59
C SER A 47 10.71 26.38 4.66
N GLY A 48 10.11 26.03 3.55
CA GLY A 48 8.87 25.25 3.50
C GLY A 48 9.05 23.84 4.05
N GLY A 49 7.96 23.08 4.14
CA GLY A 49 7.97 21.66 4.48
C GLY A 49 8.03 20.77 3.23
N ASN A 50 8.67 19.64 3.33
CA ASN A 50 8.69 18.62 2.27
C ASN A 50 7.41 17.79 2.29
N VAL A 51 7.11 17.11 1.13
CA VAL A 51 6.07 16.09 1.07
C VAL A 51 6.72 14.73 0.85
N TRP A 52 6.51 13.84 1.81
CA TRP A 52 6.99 12.47 1.78
C TRP A 52 5.83 11.50 1.52
N LEU A 53 6.05 10.48 0.70
CA LEU A 53 5.19 9.31 0.64
C LEU A 53 5.82 8.22 1.51
N GLU A 54 5.00 7.54 2.32
CA GLU A 54 5.44 6.48 3.23
C GLU A 54 4.48 5.29 3.14
N ALA A 55 5.02 4.09 2.91
CA ALA A 55 4.24 2.86 2.94
C ALA A 55 3.77 2.55 4.36
N ASP A 56 2.47 2.28 4.52
CA ASP A 56 1.87 1.94 5.82
C ASP A 56 0.91 0.75 5.64
N HIS A 57 1.16 -0.34 6.37
CA HIS A 57 0.33 -1.55 6.36
C HIS A 57 -1.12 -1.30 6.80
N ASN A 58 -1.41 -0.21 7.53
CA ASN A 58 -2.77 0.14 7.93
C ASN A 58 -3.57 0.82 6.81
N VAL A 59 -2.95 1.14 5.68
CA VAL A 59 -3.60 1.74 4.52
C VAL A 59 -3.83 0.66 3.46
N ALA A 60 -5.08 0.27 3.24
CA ALA A 60 -5.41 -0.84 2.36
C ALA A 60 -5.78 -0.43 0.91
N SER A 61 -5.92 0.86 0.60
CA SER A 61 -6.44 1.34 -0.69
C SER A 61 -6.01 2.77 -1.00
N LEU A 62 -5.94 3.09 -2.29
CA LEU A 62 -5.69 4.45 -2.78
C LEU A 62 -6.95 5.33 -2.86
N LEU A 63 -8.09 4.86 -2.35
CA LEU A 63 -9.39 5.55 -2.44
C LEU A 63 -9.35 7.00 -1.91
N ALA A 64 -8.67 7.23 -0.79
CA ALA A 64 -8.56 8.55 -0.17
C ALA A 64 -7.85 9.58 -1.07
N PHE A 65 -7.01 9.12 -1.99
CA PHE A 65 -6.30 10.01 -2.93
C PHE A 65 -7.12 10.31 -4.17
N ARG A 66 -7.98 9.38 -4.60
CA ARG A 66 -8.93 9.65 -5.69
C ARG A 66 -9.87 10.79 -5.32
N ASP A 67 -10.37 10.78 -4.08
CA ASP A 67 -11.35 11.76 -3.61
C ASP A 67 -10.69 13.11 -3.23
N HIS A 68 -9.43 13.06 -2.80
CA HIS A 68 -8.64 14.22 -2.41
C HIS A 68 -7.21 14.12 -2.99
N PRO A 69 -7.02 14.48 -4.27
CA PRO A 69 -5.76 14.25 -4.98
C PRO A 69 -4.66 15.28 -4.67
N LEU A 70 -4.93 16.29 -3.85
CA LEU A 70 -3.97 17.36 -3.58
C LEU A 70 -3.33 17.16 -2.19
N ARG A 71 -2.00 17.22 -2.14
CA ARG A 71 -1.20 17.22 -0.91
C ARG A 71 -0.16 18.31 -0.97
N ARG A 72 -0.27 19.28 -0.07
CA ARG A 72 0.66 20.41 0.03
C ARG A 72 1.21 20.51 1.44
N ALA A 73 2.52 20.74 1.56
CA ALA A 73 3.15 21.07 2.82
C ALA A 73 3.01 22.57 3.12
N GLY A 74 3.24 22.95 4.37
CA GLY A 74 3.17 24.33 4.80
C GLY A 74 4.30 25.19 4.26
N ASP A 75 4.06 26.48 4.09
CA ASP A 75 5.07 27.45 3.67
C ASP A 75 5.92 27.89 4.85
N GLY A 76 7.18 28.25 4.59
CA GLY A 76 8.07 28.85 5.55
C GLY A 76 7.63 30.27 5.93
N ALA A 77 7.77 30.62 7.20
CA ALA A 77 7.46 31.96 7.67
C ALA A 77 8.48 32.99 7.15
N HIS A 78 8.02 34.20 6.88
CA HIS A 78 8.91 35.29 6.48
C HIS A 78 9.87 35.67 7.60
N GLY A 79 11.07 36.12 7.24
CA GLY A 79 12.00 36.76 8.15
C GLY A 79 11.43 38.05 8.73
N SER A 80 11.96 38.51 9.86
CA SER A 80 11.50 39.75 10.50
C SER A 80 12.65 40.60 11.03
N VAL A 81 12.31 41.70 11.65
CA VAL A 81 13.25 42.68 12.23
C VAL A 81 14.09 42.08 13.33
N GLY A 82 15.26 42.63 13.61
CA GLY A 82 16.14 42.20 14.68
C GLY A 82 16.82 40.85 14.42
N LYS A 83 17.10 40.52 13.16
CA LYS A 83 17.71 39.26 12.70
C LYS A 83 16.88 38.03 13.10
N ARG A 84 15.58 38.13 13.26
CA ARG A 84 14.71 37.01 13.56
C ARG A 84 14.44 36.24 12.28
N HIS A 85 14.89 35.00 12.25
CA HIS A 85 14.62 34.09 11.12
C HIS A 85 13.17 33.64 11.17
N GLY A 86 12.56 33.43 9.99
CA GLY A 86 11.27 32.81 9.86
C GLY A 86 11.34 31.33 10.32
N ARG A 87 10.23 30.86 10.91
CA ARG A 87 10.10 29.45 11.29
C ARG A 87 10.01 28.59 10.01
N ALA A 88 10.76 27.49 9.96
CA ALA A 88 10.56 26.47 8.95
C ALA A 88 9.22 25.75 9.17
N ALA A 89 8.56 25.36 8.09
CA ALA A 89 7.37 24.53 8.16
C ALA A 89 7.73 23.06 8.42
N GLU A 90 6.74 22.33 8.91
CA GLU A 90 6.89 20.88 9.14
C GLU A 90 6.66 20.10 7.85
N ASP A 91 7.35 18.97 7.71
CA ASP A 91 7.15 18.05 6.61
C ASP A 91 5.77 17.36 6.70
N VAL A 92 5.18 17.06 5.54
CA VAL A 92 3.95 16.30 5.43
C VAL A 92 4.27 14.88 5.01
N VAL A 93 3.82 13.89 5.77
CA VAL A 93 3.93 12.47 5.43
C VAL A 93 2.58 11.99 4.92
N VAL A 94 2.57 11.55 3.67
CA VAL A 94 1.41 10.97 2.99
C VAL A 94 1.53 9.45 3.06
N LYS A 95 0.66 8.81 3.83
CA LYS A 95 0.67 7.36 4.00
C LYS A 95 -0.04 6.69 2.82
N VAL A 96 0.66 5.77 2.15
CA VAL A 96 0.17 4.97 1.02
C VAL A 96 0.20 3.49 1.38
N PRO A 97 -0.58 2.62 0.71
CA PRO A 97 -0.49 1.18 0.92
C PRO A 97 0.91 0.63 0.60
N GLU A 98 1.28 -0.45 1.28
CA GLU A 98 2.44 -1.27 0.88
C GLU A 98 2.26 -1.80 -0.56
N GLY A 99 3.35 -1.87 -1.33
CA GLY A 99 3.29 -2.26 -2.73
C GLY A 99 2.87 -1.15 -3.69
N THR A 100 2.84 0.11 -3.23
CA THR A 100 2.56 1.26 -4.10
C THR A 100 3.77 1.60 -4.95
N THR A 101 3.61 1.57 -6.28
CA THR A 101 4.57 2.10 -7.24
C THR A 101 4.19 3.54 -7.58
N VAL A 102 5.17 4.42 -7.54
CA VAL A 102 5.02 5.84 -7.85
C VAL A 102 5.57 6.12 -9.23
N HIS A 103 4.75 6.65 -10.12
CA HIS A 103 5.14 7.05 -11.47
C HIS A 103 5.01 8.56 -11.63
N ASP A 104 5.83 9.13 -12.50
CA ASP A 104 5.53 10.45 -13.05
C ASP A 104 4.28 10.37 -13.94
N LEU A 105 3.32 11.26 -13.73
CA LEU A 105 2.03 11.21 -14.44
C LEU A 105 2.19 11.41 -15.95
N TYR A 106 3.17 12.21 -16.38
CA TYR A 106 3.33 12.63 -17.78
C TYR A 106 4.29 11.74 -18.55
N SER A 107 5.43 11.40 -17.96
CA SER A 107 6.43 10.54 -18.60
C SER A 107 6.12 9.05 -18.44
N GLY A 108 5.36 8.67 -17.42
CA GLY A 108 5.12 7.28 -17.03
C GLY A 108 6.35 6.59 -16.40
N GLU A 109 7.44 7.31 -16.17
CA GLU A 109 8.65 6.79 -15.55
C GLU A 109 8.36 6.36 -14.11
N VAL A 110 8.93 5.22 -13.71
CA VAL A 110 8.88 4.76 -12.31
C VAL A 110 9.85 5.58 -11.49
N LEU A 111 9.32 6.31 -10.50
CA LEU A 111 10.10 7.16 -9.62
C LEU A 111 10.48 6.44 -8.31
N ALA A 112 9.60 5.60 -7.79
CA ALA A 112 9.83 4.82 -6.58
C ALA A 112 8.91 3.60 -6.48
N ASP A 113 9.38 2.58 -5.76
CA ASP A 113 8.58 1.43 -5.32
C ASP A 113 8.58 1.41 -3.78
N LEU A 114 7.39 1.54 -3.18
CA LEU A 114 7.17 1.55 -1.74
C LEU A 114 6.59 0.19 -1.35
N LEU A 115 7.47 -0.80 -1.14
CA LEU A 115 7.09 -2.22 -1.04
C LEU A 115 6.78 -2.66 0.38
N GLN A 116 7.48 -2.10 1.38
CA GLN A 116 7.40 -2.52 2.78
C GLN A 116 7.01 -1.36 3.68
N HIS A 117 6.40 -1.68 4.81
CA HIS A 117 6.07 -0.69 5.84
C HIS A 117 7.29 0.12 6.24
N GLY A 118 7.13 1.46 6.22
CA GLY A 118 8.20 2.39 6.52
C GLY A 118 9.07 2.81 5.33
N ASP A 119 8.90 2.19 4.14
CA ASP A 119 9.55 2.69 2.92
C ASP A 119 9.09 4.12 2.66
N ARG A 120 10.07 5.03 2.46
CA ARG A 120 9.81 6.46 2.26
C ARG A 120 10.45 6.99 0.99
N TRP A 121 9.75 7.86 0.32
CA TRP A 121 10.25 8.57 -0.84
C TRP A 121 9.85 10.04 -0.79
N LEU A 122 10.79 10.93 -1.19
CA LEU A 122 10.56 12.36 -1.25
C LEU A 122 9.73 12.71 -2.49
N GLY A 123 8.45 13.00 -2.29
CA GLY A 123 7.50 13.31 -3.36
C GLY A 123 7.70 14.72 -3.94
N ALA A 124 7.90 15.70 -3.06
CA ALA A 124 8.18 17.08 -3.46
C ALA A 124 9.07 17.77 -2.43
N GLU A 125 10.10 18.46 -2.91
CA GLU A 125 11.05 19.20 -2.10
C GLU A 125 10.52 20.59 -1.75
N ALA A 126 10.82 21.03 -0.54
CA ALA A 126 10.46 22.37 -0.05
C ALA A 126 11.34 23.46 -0.66
N GLY A 127 10.78 24.63 -0.85
CA GLY A 127 11.53 25.83 -1.20
C GLY A 127 12.37 26.33 -0.02
N HIS A 128 13.59 26.77 -0.30
CA HIS A 128 14.45 27.38 0.72
C HIS A 128 14.01 28.80 1.06
N GLY A 129 14.18 29.18 2.33
CA GLY A 129 13.93 30.54 2.78
C GLY A 129 14.92 31.56 2.20
N GLY A 130 14.40 32.72 1.78
CA GLY A 130 15.20 33.82 1.24
C GLY A 130 16.09 34.48 2.31
N ARG A 131 17.25 34.96 1.91
CA ARG A 131 18.17 35.64 2.82
C ARG A 131 17.71 37.07 3.13
N GLY A 132 17.77 37.43 4.41
CA GLY A 132 17.51 38.79 4.86
C GLY A 132 18.64 39.77 4.49
N ASN A 133 18.33 41.10 4.51
CA ASN A 133 19.31 42.12 4.11
C ASN A 133 20.58 42.12 4.99
N ALA A 134 20.53 41.61 6.20
CA ALA A 134 21.69 41.53 7.09
C ALA A 134 22.82 40.64 6.49
N LYS A 135 22.49 39.61 5.69
CA LYS A 135 23.47 38.71 5.03
C LYS A 135 24.17 39.36 3.84
N PHE A 136 23.62 40.43 3.26
CA PHE A 136 24.20 41.15 2.13
C PHE A 136 25.09 42.32 2.54
N LEU A 137 25.31 42.50 3.84
CA LEU A 137 26.25 43.48 4.37
C LEU A 137 27.68 43.18 3.88
N SER A 138 28.30 44.18 3.24
CA SER A 138 29.70 44.09 2.80
C SER A 138 30.38 45.43 2.87
N ASN A 139 31.71 45.48 2.75
CA ASN A 139 32.49 46.73 2.72
C ASN A 139 32.05 47.70 1.60
N ARG A 140 31.56 47.12 0.48
CA ARG A 140 31.05 47.92 -0.65
C ARG A 140 29.57 48.25 -0.51
N ARG A 141 28.81 47.51 0.30
CA ARG A 141 27.35 47.68 0.48
C ARG A 141 26.97 47.65 1.96
N ARG A 142 27.10 48.80 2.60
CA ARG A 142 26.90 48.95 4.06
C ARG A 142 25.44 49.03 4.48
N ALA A 143 24.51 49.33 3.58
CA ALA A 143 23.09 49.45 3.83
C ALA A 143 22.28 48.76 2.67
N PRO A 144 22.29 47.43 2.56
CA PRO A 144 21.50 46.73 1.53
C PRO A 144 20.01 46.91 1.82
N SER A 145 19.27 47.41 0.82
CA SER A 145 17.83 47.70 0.89
C SER A 145 17.00 46.60 0.15
N PHE A 146 17.54 45.42 0.01
CA PHE A 146 16.91 44.27 -0.63
C PHE A 146 17.13 43.01 0.22
N ALA A 147 16.26 42.02 0.05
CA ALA A 147 16.36 40.68 0.54
C ALA A 147 15.97 39.70 -0.58
N GLU A 148 16.27 38.45 -0.41
CA GLU A 148 15.83 37.39 -1.33
C GLU A 148 14.38 37.00 -1.04
N GLN A 149 13.65 36.70 -2.09
CA GLN A 149 12.39 35.97 -1.97
C GLN A 149 12.69 34.53 -1.58
N GLY A 150 11.74 33.85 -0.93
CA GLY A 150 11.83 32.38 -0.75
C GLY A 150 11.73 31.70 -2.10
N GLU A 151 12.33 30.53 -2.19
CA GLU A 151 12.19 29.66 -3.35
C GLU A 151 10.79 29.03 -3.36
N VAL A 152 10.25 28.82 -4.54
CA VAL A 152 8.98 28.09 -4.70
C VAL A 152 9.25 26.60 -4.46
N GLY A 153 8.38 25.94 -3.70
CA GLY A 153 8.45 24.52 -3.49
C GLY A 153 8.22 23.75 -4.79
N GLU A 154 8.75 22.54 -4.86
CA GLU A 154 8.57 21.68 -6.01
C GLU A 154 7.11 21.20 -6.12
N GLU A 155 6.57 21.17 -7.33
CA GLU A 155 5.25 20.60 -7.63
C GLU A 155 5.39 19.46 -8.61
N ARG A 156 4.77 18.30 -8.28
CA ARG A 156 4.75 17.13 -9.15
C ARG A 156 3.35 16.54 -9.23
N TRP A 157 3.00 16.07 -10.42
CA TRP A 157 1.87 15.19 -10.63
C TRP A 157 2.34 13.75 -10.73
N LEU A 158 1.86 12.94 -9.83
CA LEU A 158 2.21 11.53 -9.68
C LEU A 158 1.02 10.65 -10.08
N ARG A 159 1.32 9.48 -10.62
CA ARG A 159 0.39 8.38 -10.75
C ARG A 159 0.81 7.31 -9.75
N LEU A 160 -0.04 7.03 -8.79
CA LEU A 160 0.14 5.95 -7.84
C LEU A 160 -0.53 4.70 -8.41
N GLU A 161 0.19 3.61 -8.45
CA GLU A 161 -0.29 2.30 -8.86
C GLU A 161 -0.04 1.31 -7.72
N LEU A 162 -1.12 0.74 -7.18
CA LEU A 162 -1.03 -0.26 -6.14
C LEU A 162 -0.83 -1.63 -6.78
N ARG A 163 0.38 -2.16 -6.72
CA ARG A 163 0.67 -3.55 -7.05
C ARG A 163 0.21 -4.40 -5.89
N LEU A 164 -1.01 -4.89 -5.96
CA LEU A 164 -1.61 -5.73 -4.95
C LEU A 164 -0.75 -6.98 -4.76
N MET A 165 0.04 -7.00 -3.70
CA MET A 165 0.61 -8.23 -3.18
C MET A 165 -0.49 -8.92 -2.39
N ALA A 166 -0.78 -10.17 -2.71
CA ALA A 166 -1.72 -10.93 -1.91
C ALA A 166 -1.07 -11.25 -0.56
N ASP A 167 -1.73 -10.90 0.54
CA ASP A 167 -1.33 -11.33 1.88
C ASP A 167 -1.63 -12.80 2.07
N VAL A 168 -2.75 -13.26 1.48
CA VAL A 168 -3.23 -14.64 1.54
C VAL A 168 -3.35 -15.22 0.13
N ALA A 169 -2.67 -16.33 -0.12
CA ALA A 169 -2.79 -17.08 -1.36
C ALA A 169 -3.74 -18.27 -1.17
N LEU A 170 -4.79 -18.36 -2.02
CA LEU A 170 -5.68 -19.52 -2.04
C LEU A 170 -5.08 -20.64 -2.86
N VAL A 171 -4.96 -21.80 -2.22
CA VAL A 171 -4.46 -23.04 -2.81
C VAL A 171 -5.57 -24.10 -2.78
N GLY A 172 -5.79 -24.79 -3.87
CA GLY A 172 -6.79 -25.85 -3.94
C GLY A 172 -7.07 -26.30 -5.35
N PHE A 173 -7.66 -27.48 -5.50
CA PHE A 173 -8.01 -28.06 -6.78
C PHE A 173 -8.98 -27.19 -7.59
N PRO A 174 -9.06 -27.34 -8.93
CA PRO A 174 -10.09 -26.70 -9.72
C PRO A 174 -11.48 -27.00 -9.19
N ASN A 175 -12.37 -26.03 -9.26
CA ASN A 175 -13.78 -26.14 -8.85
C ASN A 175 -14.01 -26.38 -7.34
N VAL A 176 -12.99 -26.31 -6.48
CA VAL A 176 -13.14 -26.40 -5.00
C VAL A 176 -13.87 -25.20 -4.40
N GLY A 177 -14.16 -24.16 -5.19
CA GLY A 177 -14.90 -22.99 -4.75
C GLY A 177 -14.03 -21.77 -4.42
N LYS A 178 -12.76 -21.69 -4.86
CA LYS A 178 -11.85 -20.57 -4.60
C LYS A 178 -12.44 -19.21 -4.99
N SER A 179 -12.84 -19.06 -6.26
CA SER A 179 -13.39 -17.79 -6.76
C SER A 179 -14.73 -17.44 -6.10
N THR A 180 -15.55 -18.43 -5.74
CA THR A 180 -16.78 -18.25 -5.00
C THR A 180 -16.50 -17.73 -3.59
N LEU A 181 -15.50 -18.30 -2.92
CA LEU A 181 -15.06 -17.87 -1.59
C LEU A 181 -14.59 -16.42 -1.62
N ILE A 182 -13.69 -16.06 -2.55
CA ILE A 182 -13.22 -14.67 -2.70
C ILE A 182 -14.40 -13.72 -2.89
N SER A 183 -15.34 -14.07 -3.78
CA SER A 183 -16.51 -13.23 -4.06
C SER A 183 -17.40 -13.03 -2.82
N ARG A 184 -17.37 -13.96 -1.88
CA ARG A 184 -18.22 -13.94 -0.68
C ARG A 184 -17.59 -13.18 0.48
N ILE A 185 -16.26 -13.31 0.67
CA ILE A 185 -15.54 -12.65 1.78
C ILE A 185 -15.00 -11.27 1.41
N SER A 186 -14.95 -10.94 0.12
CA SER A 186 -14.44 -9.64 -0.33
C SER A 186 -15.44 -8.52 -0.05
N ALA A 187 -14.94 -7.41 0.51
CA ALA A 187 -15.71 -6.20 0.79
C ALA A 187 -16.16 -5.46 -0.49
N ALA A 188 -15.49 -5.72 -1.62
CA ALA A 188 -15.83 -5.20 -2.94
C ALA A 188 -15.92 -6.35 -3.94
N LYS A 189 -16.55 -6.12 -5.12
CA LYS A 189 -16.54 -7.13 -6.18
C LYS A 189 -15.09 -7.52 -6.50
N PRO A 190 -14.76 -8.84 -6.49
CA PRO A 190 -13.43 -9.30 -6.85
C PRO A 190 -13.03 -8.74 -8.22
N ARG A 191 -11.78 -8.33 -8.35
CA ARG A 191 -11.24 -7.85 -9.61
C ARG A 191 -10.38 -8.94 -10.24
N ILE A 192 -10.54 -9.04 -11.53
CA ILE A 192 -9.59 -9.72 -12.39
C ILE A 192 -8.44 -8.74 -12.59
N ALA A 193 -7.27 -9.05 -12.08
CA ALA A 193 -6.10 -8.20 -12.26
C ALA A 193 -5.38 -8.59 -13.54
N ASP A 194 -5.21 -7.63 -14.44
CA ASP A 194 -4.44 -7.79 -15.68
C ASP A 194 -2.97 -7.49 -15.38
N TYR A 195 -2.22 -8.53 -15.02
CA TYR A 195 -0.79 -8.38 -14.84
C TYR A 195 -0.07 -8.68 -16.16
N PRO A 196 0.79 -7.78 -16.66
CA PRO A 196 1.44 -7.92 -17.98
C PRO A 196 2.33 -9.17 -18.13
N PHE A 197 2.51 -9.93 -17.04
CA PHE A 197 3.32 -11.17 -17.00
C PHE A 197 2.52 -12.42 -16.65
N THR A 198 1.17 -12.34 -16.57
CA THR A 198 0.31 -13.51 -16.32
C THR A 198 -0.51 -13.87 -17.55
N THR A 199 -0.53 -15.15 -17.91
CA THR A 199 -1.41 -15.69 -18.96
C THR A 199 -2.80 -16.05 -18.44
N LEU A 200 -2.99 -16.06 -17.11
CA LEU A 200 -4.26 -16.24 -16.40
C LEU A 200 -4.43 -15.09 -15.41
N GLU A 201 -5.56 -14.44 -15.46
CA GLU A 201 -5.93 -13.33 -14.61
C GLU A 201 -6.29 -13.82 -13.20
N PRO A 202 -5.55 -13.47 -12.15
CA PRO A 202 -5.91 -13.84 -10.78
C PRO A 202 -7.14 -13.09 -10.31
N ASN A 203 -8.02 -13.75 -9.59
CA ASN A 203 -9.09 -13.09 -8.86
C ASN A 203 -8.53 -12.56 -7.53
N LEU A 204 -8.58 -11.26 -7.35
CA LEU A 204 -8.18 -10.59 -6.11
C LEU A 204 -9.42 -10.15 -5.33
N GLY A 205 -9.39 -10.37 -4.02
CA GLY A 205 -10.41 -9.88 -3.10
C GLY A 205 -9.79 -9.15 -1.93
N VAL A 206 -10.33 -7.98 -1.58
CA VAL A 206 -9.95 -7.24 -0.37
C VAL A 206 -10.91 -7.61 0.73
N VAL A 207 -10.41 -8.10 1.84
CA VAL A 207 -11.17 -8.52 3.00
C VAL A 207 -10.96 -7.50 4.12
N ASN A 208 -12.05 -6.94 4.64
CA ASN A 208 -12.02 -5.99 5.74
C ASN A 208 -12.75 -6.59 6.95
N PRO A 209 -12.06 -7.32 7.81
CA PRO A 209 -12.68 -7.88 9.01
C PRO A 209 -12.96 -6.79 10.05
N ASP A 210 -14.07 -6.92 10.79
CA ASP A 210 -14.43 -5.98 11.84
C ASP A 210 -13.34 -5.92 12.92
N GLY A 211 -12.86 -4.70 13.21
CA GLY A 211 -11.89 -4.42 14.26
C GLY A 211 -10.46 -4.93 14.03
N ARG A 212 -10.13 -5.36 12.81
CA ARG A 212 -8.78 -5.81 12.41
C ARG A 212 -8.32 -5.13 11.12
N PRO A 213 -7.01 -5.11 10.83
CA PRO A 213 -6.50 -4.65 9.55
C PRO A 213 -7.08 -5.46 8.40
N GLY A 214 -7.38 -4.79 7.29
CA GLY A 214 -7.77 -5.43 6.04
C GLY A 214 -6.60 -6.18 5.41
N PHE A 215 -6.90 -7.22 4.61
CA PHE A 215 -5.90 -7.99 3.88
C PHE A 215 -6.39 -8.37 2.48
N VAL A 216 -5.44 -8.69 1.60
CA VAL A 216 -5.71 -9.05 0.21
C VAL A 216 -5.60 -10.56 0.03
N VAL A 217 -6.63 -11.17 -0.57
CA VAL A 217 -6.65 -12.59 -0.91
C VAL A 217 -6.57 -12.75 -2.42
N ALA A 218 -5.68 -13.63 -2.90
CA ALA A 218 -5.57 -13.98 -4.32
C ALA A 218 -5.90 -15.45 -4.57
N ASP A 219 -6.71 -15.69 -5.60
CA ASP A 219 -6.86 -17.04 -6.18
C ASP A 219 -5.61 -17.40 -6.99
N ILE A 220 -5.06 -18.56 -6.76
CA ILE A 220 -3.97 -19.11 -7.56
C ILE A 220 -4.56 -20.10 -8.55
N PRO A 221 -4.85 -19.69 -9.80
CA PRO A 221 -5.27 -20.60 -10.84
C PRO A 221 -4.08 -21.49 -11.23
N GLY A 222 -4.31 -22.78 -11.40
CA GLY A 222 -3.35 -23.64 -12.11
C GLY A 222 -2.44 -24.53 -11.29
N LEU A 223 -2.63 -24.66 -9.96
CA LEU A 223 -2.07 -25.81 -9.23
C LEU A 223 -2.85 -27.08 -9.63
N ILE A 224 -2.39 -27.74 -10.70
CA ILE A 224 -2.94 -29.01 -11.20
C ILE A 224 -1.76 -29.94 -11.46
N LYS A 225 -2.00 -31.24 -11.27
CA LYS A 225 -1.10 -32.35 -11.65
C LYS A 225 -0.33 -32.04 -12.94
N GLY A 226 1.00 -31.84 -12.83
CA GLY A 226 1.89 -31.59 -13.98
C GLY A 226 2.42 -30.16 -14.08
N ALA A 227 2.12 -29.26 -13.14
CA ALA A 227 2.71 -27.93 -13.11
C ALA A 227 4.25 -27.97 -12.92
N SER A 228 4.75 -28.96 -12.18
CA SER A 228 6.19 -29.23 -11.98
C SER A 228 6.88 -29.81 -13.21
N GLU A 229 6.16 -30.40 -14.17
CA GLU A 229 6.73 -31.01 -15.36
C GLU A 229 6.89 -30.05 -16.57
N GLY A 230 6.76 -28.72 -16.35
CA GLY A 230 6.96 -27.72 -17.39
C GLY A 230 5.85 -27.63 -18.45
N ARG A 231 4.76 -28.38 -18.29
CA ARG A 231 3.59 -28.40 -19.20
C ARG A 231 2.44 -27.51 -18.68
N GLY A 232 2.58 -26.92 -17.49
CA GLY A 232 1.63 -26.04 -16.87
C GLY A 232 2.12 -24.58 -16.90
N LEU A 233 1.22 -23.65 -16.89
CA LEU A 233 1.37 -22.18 -16.93
C LEU A 233 2.18 -21.57 -15.74
N GLY A 234 3.08 -22.34 -15.14
CA GLY A 234 3.57 -22.30 -13.76
C GLY A 234 4.53 -21.17 -13.37
N HIS A 235 5.65 -20.99 -14.04
CA HIS A 235 6.78 -20.22 -13.47
C HIS A 235 6.55 -18.70 -13.33
N GLN A 236 5.73 -18.09 -14.17
CA GLN A 236 5.48 -16.64 -14.08
C GLN A 236 4.36 -16.31 -13.08
N PHE A 237 3.40 -17.21 -12.94
CA PHE A 237 2.24 -17.02 -12.07
C PHE A 237 2.58 -17.26 -10.58
N LEU A 238 3.48 -18.17 -10.30
CA LEU A 238 3.88 -18.54 -8.95
C LEU A 238 4.68 -17.46 -8.21
N ARG A 239 5.18 -16.42 -8.90
CA ARG A 239 5.79 -15.25 -8.26
C ARG A 239 4.82 -14.49 -7.33
N HIS A 240 3.51 -14.63 -7.52
CA HIS A 240 2.53 -14.02 -6.61
C HIS A 240 2.34 -14.84 -5.34
N VAL A 241 2.50 -16.18 -5.43
CA VAL A 241 2.55 -17.08 -4.26
C VAL A 241 3.81 -16.83 -3.45
N GLU A 242 4.94 -16.57 -4.13
CA GLU A 242 6.22 -16.26 -3.49
C GLU A 242 6.16 -15.07 -2.54
N ARG A 243 5.19 -14.19 -2.72
CA ARG A 243 5.03 -12.97 -1.92
C ARG A 243 3.89 -13.06 -0.90
N ALA A 244 2.99 -14.05 -1.01
CA ALA A 244 1.92 -14.22 -0.03
C ALA A 244 2.49 -14.62 1.32
N ARG A 245 2.05 -13.95 2.37
CA ARG A 245 2.51 -14.18 3.75
C ARG A 245 1.89 -15.42 4.35
N VAL A 246 0.63 -15.74 3.98
CA VAL A 246 -0.16 -16.84 4.49
C VAL A 246 -0.74 -17.67 3.36
N LEU A 247 -0.82 -18.98 3.52
CA LEU A 247 -1.49 -19.88 2.58
C LEU A 247 -2.85 -20.32 3.15
N LEU A 248 -3.92 -20.19 2.34
CA LEU A 248 -5.22 -20.79 2.63
C LEU A 248 -5.44 -21.99 1.73
N VAL A 249 -5.37 -23.19 2.30
CA VAL A 249 -5.55 -24.46 1.57
C VAL A 249 -6.99 -24.92 1.67
N LEU A 250 -7.66 -25.03 0.52
CA LEU A 250 -9.05 -25.49 0.40
C LEU A 250 -9.11 -26.94 -0.01
N LEU A 251 -9.75 -27.77 0.78
CA LEU A 251 -10.00 -29.18 0.53
C LEU A 251 -11.46 -29.36 0.10
N ASP A 252 -11.72 -30.04 -0.99
CA ASP A 252 -13.07 -30.29 -1.49
C ASP A 252 -13.75 -31.41 -0.70
N LEU A 253 -14.86 -31.07 -0.05
CA LEU A 253 -15.67 -32.01 0.71
C LEU A 253 -16.86 -32.59 -0.07
N ALA A 254 -17.07 -32.17 -1.30
CA ALA A 254 -18.22 -32.63 -2.07
C ALA A 254 -18.11 -34.12 -2.42
N PRO A 255 -19.25 -34.82 -2.59
CA PRO A 255 -19.27 -36.27 -2.91
C PRO A 255 -18.55 -36.62 -4.23
N ASN A 256 -18.44 -35.64 -5.13
CA ASN A 256 -17.76 -35.81 -6.43
C ASN A 256 -16.31 -35.28 -6.44
N ALA A 257 -15.71 -35.07 -5.27
CA ALA A 257 -14.31 -34.70 -5.15
C ALA A 257 -13.40 -35.78 -5.73
N LEU A 258 -12.27 -35.37 -6.32
CA LEU A 258 -11.34 -36.28 -7.00
C LEU A 258 -10.68 -37.29 -6.06
N ASP A 259 -10.43 -36.85 -4.80
CA ASP A 259 -9.75 -37.64 -3.78
C ASP A 259 -10.31 -37.29 -2.39
N ASN A 260 -10.00 -38.11 -1.37
CA ASN A 260 -10.32 -37.79 0.00
C ASN A 260 -9.52 -36.57 0.52
N PRO A 261 -9.99 -35.85 1.53
CA PRO A 261 -9.38 -34.59 2.01
C PRO A 261 -7.89 -34.73 2.37
N ARG A 262 -7.48 -35.83 3.00
CA ARG A 262 -6.07 -36.06 3.36
C ARG A 262 -5.18 -36.19 2.13
N ARG A 263 -5.65 -36.94 1.13
CA ARG A 263 -4.89 -37.12 -0.11
C ARG A 263 -4.82 -35.84 -0.92
N GLN A 264 -5.88 -35.04 -0.93
CA GLN A 264 -5.88 -33.72 -1.52
C GLN A 264 -4.79 -32.83 -0.90
N LEU A 265 -4.69 -32.78 0.44
CA LEU A 265 -3.67 -32.02 1.16
C LEU A 265 -2.26 -32.49 0.79
N GLU A 266 -2.00 -33.80 0.82
CA GLU A 266 -0.69 -34.35 0.44
C GLU A 266 -0.26 -33.94 -0.96
N VAL A 267 -1.17 -34.02 -1.93
CA VAL A 267 -0.88 -33.64 -3.34
C VAL A 267 -0.59 -32.15 -3.43
N LEU A 268 -1.42 -31.30 -2.82
CA LEU A 268 -1.24 -29.84 -2.88
C LEU A 268 0.07 -29.39 -2.23
N LEU A 269 0.41 -29.92 -1.04
CA LEU A 269 1.68 -29.61 -0.37
C LEU A 269 2.87 -30.18 -1.16
N GLY A 270 2.73 -31.38 -1.78
CA GLY A 270 3.76 -31.93 -2.64
C GLY A 270 4.05 -31.06 -3.87
N GLU A 271 3.01 -30.52 -4.51
CA GLU A 271 3.16 -29.60 -5.65
C GLU A 271 3.77 -28.25 -5.23
N LEU A 272 3.35 -27.68 -4.09
CA LEU A 272 3.93 -26.47 -3.54
C LEU A 272 5.42 -26.64 -3.23
N GLY A 273 5.79 -27.75 -2.56
CA GLY A 273 7.19 -28.03 -2.21
C GLY A 273 8.06 -28.34 -3.42
N ALA A 274 7.51 -28.98 -4.45
CA ALA A 274 8.22 -29.23 -5.71
C ALA A 274 8.47 -27.92 -6.49
N TYR A 275 7.58 -26.95 -6.34
CA TYR A 275 7.75 -25.64 -6.93
C TYR A 275 8.78 -24.81 -6.16
N GLN A 276 8.54 -24.58 -4.87
CA GLN A 276 9.42 -23.81 -3.98
C GLN A 276 9.32 -24.37 -2.56
N PRO A 277 10.38 -25.00 -2.04
CA PRO A 277 10.37 -25.59 -0.70
C PRO A 277 10.00 -24.61 0.40
N ASP A 278 10.43 -23.34 0.31
CA ASP A 278 10.16 -22.29 1.31
C ASP A 278 8.68 -21.99 1.53
N LEU A 279 7.80 -22.36 0.56
CA LEU A 279 6.35 -22.21 0.72
C LEU A 279 5.78 -23.16 1.78
N LEU A 280 6.45 -24.28 2.03
CA LEU A 280 6.02 -25.23 3.06
C LEU A 280 6.25 -24.73 4.48
N ASP A 281 7.16 -23.77 4.66
CA ASP A 281 7.49 -23.19 5.96
C ASP A 281 6.56 -22.02 6.33
N ARG A 282 5.74 -21.56 5.39
CA ARG A 282 4.82 -20.44 5.63
C ARG A 282 3.64 -20.83 6.52
N PRO A 283 3.16 -19.87 7.33
CA PRO A 283 1.89 -20.02 8.03
C PRO A 283 0.78 -20.43 7.06
N ARG A 284 0.03 -21.45 7.42
CA ARG A 284 -1.08 -21.94 6.59
C ARG A 284 -2.31 -22.27 7.40
N LEU A 285 -3.46 -22.04 6.79
CA LEU A 285 -4.75 -22.47 7.31
C LEU A 285 -5.34 -23.49 6.32
N VAL A 286 -5.71 -24.67 6.81
CA VAL A 286 -6.31 -25.72 6.01
C VAL A 286 -7.79 -25.80 6.37
N VAL A 287 -8.68 -25.71 5.38
CA VAL A 287 -10.14 -25.75 5.61
C VAL A 287 -10.84 -26.65 4.58
N GLY A 288 -11.89 -27.32 5.02
CA GLY A 288 -12.80 -28.03 4.12
C GLY A 288 -13.78 -27.07 3.48
N SER A 289 -13.88 -27.08 2.16
CA SER A 289 -14.80 -26.25 1.38
C SER A 289 -16.01 -27.05 0.92
N ARG A 290 -17.14 -26.37 0.61
CA ARG A 290 -18.39 -26.98 0.14
C ARG A 290 -19.06 -27.85 1.19
N ALA A 291 -19.01 -27.40 2.48
CA ALA A 291 -19.63 -28.12 3.61
C ALA A 291 -21.15 -28.33 3.42
N ASP A 292 -21.83 -27.47 2.67
CA ASP A 292 -23.25 -27.54 2.34
C ASP A 292 -23.69 -28.79 1.59
N VAL A 293 -22.77 -29.44 0.87
CA VAL A 293 -23.03 -30.66 0.11
C VAL A 293 -22.19 -31.84 0.61
N ALA A 294 -21.43 -31.66 1.69
CA ALA A 294 -20.53 -32.67 2.23
C ALA A 294 -21.28 -33.75 3.02
N GLU A 295 -20.82 -34.99 2.91
CA GLU A 295 -21.29 -36.07 3.80
C GLU A 295 -20.59 -35.94 5.17
N PRO A 296 -21.29 -36.30 6.29
CA PRO A 296 -20.68 -36.27 7.61
C PRO A 296 -19.39 -37.11 7.74
N SER A 297 -19.32 -38.21 7.00
CA SER A 297 -18.13 -39.07 6.91
C SER A 297 -16.91 -38.35 6.30
N THR A 298 -17.13 -37.51 5.28
CA THR A 298 -16.10 -36.71 4.62
C THR A 298 -15.60 -35.57 5.51
N ILE A 299 -16.50 -34.90 6.23
CA ILE A 299 -16.15 -33.91 7.23
C ILE A 299 -15.29 -34.54 8.34
N GLY A 300 -15.67 -35.73 8.84
CA GLY A 300 -14.90 -36.48 9.83
C GLY A 300 -13.56 -37.01 9.34
N ALA A 301 -13.33 -37.03 8.03
CA ALA A 301 -12.05 -37.43 7.40
C ALA A 301 -11.08 -36.27 7.17
N LEU A 302 -11.42 -35.03 7.57
CA LEU A 302 -10.51 -33.90 7.53
C LEU A 302 -9.21 -34.19 8.28
N PRO A 303 -8.07 -33.70 7.80
CA PRO A 303 -6.81 -33.79 8.54
C PRO A 303 -6.91 -33.14 9.92
N PRO A 304 -6.12 -33.59 10.91
CA PRO A 304 -6.15 -33.01 12.27
C PRO A 304 -5.73 -31.52 12.33
N ASP A 305 -4.95 -31.09 11.37
CA ASP A 305 -4.49 -29.72 11.18
C ASP A 305 -5.46 -28.84 10.37
N ALA A 306 -6.58 -29.41 9.91
CA ALA A 306 -7.65 -28.64 9.32
C ALA A 306 -8.47 -27.92 10.41
N GLY A 307 -8.56 -26.58 10.29
CA GLY A 307 -9.20 -25.75 11.31
C GLY A 307 -10.73 -25.90 11.38
N SER A 308 -11.40 -26.01 10.23
CA SER A 308 -12.87 -26.07 10.13
C SER A 308 -13.33 -26.45 8.74
N SER A 309 -14.65 -26.64 8.59
CA SER A 309 -15.33 -26.71 7.30
C SER A 309 -16.12 -25.43 7.03
N ILE A 310 -16.20 -25.01 5.78
CA ILE A 310 -16.88 -23.79 5.34
C ILE A 310 -17.80 -24.04 4.15
N SER A 311 -18.81 -23.22 4.01
CA SER A 311 -19.60 -23.09 2.78
C SER A 311 -19.64 -21.65 2.30
N ALA A 312 -19.07 -21.40 1.15
CA ALA A 312 -19.16 -20.09 0.48
C ALA A 312 -20.59 -19.75 0.00
N ILE A 313 -21.45 -20.76 -0.18
CA ILE A 313 -22.84 -20.59 -0.62
C ILE A 313 -23.72 -20.17 0.56
N THR A 314 -23.71 -20.93 1.65
CA THR A 314 -24.54 -20.66 2.83
C THR A 314 -23.98 -19.56 3.73
N GLY A 315 -22.66 -19.33 3.70
CA GLY A 315 -21.95 -18.42 4.59
C GLY A 315 -21.45 -19.09 5.86
N GLU A 316 -21.72 -20.37 6.05
CA GLU A 316 -21.29 -21.11 7.24
C GLU A 316 -19.76 -21.12 7.41
N GLY A 317 -19.29 -20.80 8.60
CA GLY A 317 -17.87 -20.79 8.95
C GLY A 317 -17.03 -19.64 8.38
N LEU A 318 -17.59 -18.73 7.55
CA LEU A 318 -16.83 -17.67 6.88
C LEU A 318 -16.30 -16.62 7.85
N ASP A 319 -17.08 -16.19 8.84
CA ASP A 319 -16.64 -15.19 9.83
C ASP A 319 -15.45 -15.71 10.63
N GLY A 320 -15.50 -16.96 11.07
CA GLY A 320 -14.40 -17.63 11.76
C GLY A 320 -13.14 -17.73 10.89
N LEU A 321 -13.31 -18.07 9.61
CA LEU A 321 -12.22 -18.12 8.63
C LEU A 321 -11.56 -16.76 8.46
N VAL A 322 -12.34 -15.70 8.23
CA VAL A 322 -11.85 -14.33 8.02
C VAL A 322 -11.06 -13.84 9.22
N HIS A 323 -11.55 -14.09 10.45
CA HIS A 323 -10.84 -13.71 11.66
C HIS A 323 -9.53 -14.49 11.85
N ALA A 324 -9.55 -15.81 11.61
CA ALA A 324 -8.33 -16.63 11.71
C ALA A 324 -7.26 -16.21 10.68
N LEU A 325 -7.67 -15.87 9.46
CA LEU A 325 -6.74 -15.35 8.44
C LEU A 325 -6.17 -13.99 8.84
N ALA A 326 -7.00 -13.07 9.36
CA ALA A 326 -6.52 -11.77 9.81
C ALA A 326 -5.46 -11.91 10.94
N ASP A 327 -5.70 -12.81 11.91
CA ASP A 327 -4.75 -13.06 12.98
C ASP A 327 -3.43 -13.66 12.46
N LEU A 328 -3.48 -14.56 11.49
CA LEU A 328 -2.29 -15.14 10.87
C LEU A 328 -1.51 -14.11 10.05
N VAL A 329 -2.20 -13.24 9.29
CA VAL A 329 -1.54 -12.17 8.50
C VAL A 329 -0.81 -11.18 9.39
N VAL A 330 -1.35 -10.85 10.56
CA VAL A 330 -0.71 -9.94 11.53
C VAL A 330 0.54 -10.59 12.17
N GLN A 331 0.55 -11.92 12.32
CA GLN A 331 1.66 -12.65 12.95
C GLN A 331 2.79 -12.99 11.98
N ALA A 332 2.50 -13.05 10.69
CA ALA A 332 3.45 -13.39 9.61
C ALA A 332 4.20 -12.15 9.10
#